data_657d214d34cd847313fad6b05171ef56
#
_entry.id   657d214d34cd847313fad6b05171ef56
#
_cell.length_a   1.000
_cell.length_b   1.000
_cell.length_c   1.000
_cell.angle_alpha   90.00
_cell.angle_beta   90.00
_cell.angle_gamma   90.00
#
_symmetry.space_group_name_H-M   'P 1'
#
loop_
_entity.id
_entity.type
_entity.pdbx_description
1 polymer ?
#
loop_
_entity_poly.entity_id
_entity_poly.type
_entity_poly.pdbx_seq_one_letter_code
_entity_poly.pdbx_strand_id
1 'polypeptide(L)'
;MRGLQYWLSPYADYLVSRAPGVQVTSTYRSYTEQYRLWVNRASNPYPVAPPGASYHEYGRAFDIVGRPEVLAALGALWERMGGRWGGRIGDTIHFEA
;
A
#
# COMPACT_ATOMS: atom_id res chain seq x y z
N MET A 1 -2.67 -12.67 1.79
CA MET A 1 -3.30 -11.51 1.11
C MET A 1 -3.25 -11.71 -0.39
N ARG A 2 -4.41 -11.74 -1.02
CA ARG A 2 -4.48 -11.89 -2.47
C ARG A 2 -3.87 -10.68 -3.18
N GLY A 3 -3.32 -10.89 -4.37
CA GLY A 3 -2.76 -9.83 -5.20
C GLY A 3 -1.33 -9.45 -4.86
N LEU A 4 -0.71 -10.09 -3.88
CA LEU A 4 0.69 -9.89 -3.56
C LEU A 4 1.55 -11.08 -4.00
N GLN A 5 2.82 -10.81 -4.25
CA GLN A 5 3.81 -11.85 -4.44
C GLN A 5 3.77 -12.84 -3.26
N TYR A 6 3.94 -14.13 -3.53
CA TYR A 6 3.80 -15.17 -2.51
C TYR A 6 4.74 -14.98 -1.31
N TRP A 7 5.94 -14.44 -1.55
CA TRP A 7 6.92 -14.21 -0.49
C TRP A 7 6.53 -13.01 0.41
N LEU A 8 5.74 -12.07 -0.12
CA LEU A 8 5.33 -10.86 0.59
C LEU A 8 4.03 -11.06 1.38
N SER A 9 3.12 -11.86 0.85
CA SER A 9 1.78 -12.04 1.39
C SER A 9 1.76 -12.39 2.89
N PRO A 10 2.59 -13.32 3.41
CA PRO A 10 2.57 -13.64 4.84
C PRO A 10 2.94 -12.45 5.75
N TYR A 11 3.88 -11.61 5.31
CA TYR A 11 4.28 -10.44 6.07
C TYR A 11 3.20 -9.38 6.10
N ALA A 12 2.51 -9.18 4.97
CA ALA A 12 1.38 -8.26 4.89
C ALA A 12 0.21 -8.74 5.77
N ASP A 13 -0.09 -10.03 5.75
CA ASP A 13 -1.12 -10.62 6.61
C ASP A 13 -0.78 -10.45 8.08
N TYR A 14 0.47 -10.68 8.46
CA TYR A 14 0.94 -10.44 9.82
C TYR A 14 0.73 -8.99 10.23
N LEU A 15 1.14 -8.04 9.39
CA LEU A 15 1.00 -6.61 9.69
C LEU A 15 -0.47 -6.25 9.97
N VAL A 16 -1.37 -6.64 9.08
CA VAL A 16 -2.80 -6.33 9.20
C VAL A 16 -3.39 -6.99 10.46
N SER A 17 -2.93 -8.17 10.82
CA SER A 17 -3.39 -8.87 12.03
C SER A 17 -3.07 -8.13 13.32
N ARG A 18 -2.10 -7.20 13.28
CA ARG A 18 -1.66 -6.43 14.45
C ARG A 18 -2.58 -5.24 14.76
N ALA A 19 -3.48 -4.89 13.86
CA ALA A 19 -4.37 -3.74 14.04
C ALA A 19 -5.79 -4.07 13.58
N PRO A 20 -6.60 -4.69 14.45
CA PRO A 20 -8.03 -4.91 14.13
C PRO A 20 -8.72 -3.59 13.79
N GLY A 21 -9.60 -3.61 12.81
CA GLY A 21 -10.35 -2.43 12.37
C GLY A 21 -9.74 -1.70 11.18
N VAL A 22 -8.54 -2.06 10.72
CA VAL A 22 -8.02 -1.58 9.45
C VAL A 22 -8.59 -2.41 8.29
N GLN A 23 -8.64 -1.81 7.11
CA GLN A 23 -9.13 -2.48 5.90
C GLN A 23 -8.12 -2.36 4.77
N VAL A 24 -7.85 -3.48 4.11
CA VAL A 24 -7.07 -3.49 2.88
C VAL A 24 -7.97 -3.04 1.73
N THR A 25 -7.57 -1.99 1.04
CA THR A 25 -8.37 -1.39 -0.05
C THR A 25 -7.78 -1.62 -1.43
N SER A 26 -6.49 -1.94 -1.52
CA SER A 26 -5.84 -2.17 -2.80
C SER A 26 -4.64 -3.10 -2.61
N THR A 27 -4.45 -4.00 -3.58
CA THR A 27 -3.28 -4.85 -3.65
C THR A 27 -2.70 -4.77 -5.07
N TYR A 28 -2.87 -5.79 -5.89
CA TYR A 28 -2.43 -5.75 -7.28
C TYR A 28 -3.27 -4.75 -8.09
N ARG A 29 -2.59 -4.01 -8.96
CA ARG A 29 -3.23 -3.22 -10.02
C ARG A 29 -2.61 -3.56 -11.37
N SER A 30 -3.46 -3.66 -12.40
CA SER A 30 -2.97 -3.79 -13.76
C SER A 30 -2.40 -2.45 -14.26
N TYR A 31 -1.62 -2.52 -15.34
CA TYR A 31 -1.14 -1.31 -16.02
C TYR A 31 -2.30 -0.38 -16.40
N THR A 32 -3.39 -0.94 -16.93
CA THR A 32 -4.57 -0.16 -17.33
C THR A 32 -5.21 0.55 -16.14
N GLU A 33 -5.35 -0.13 -15.01
CA GLU A 33 -5.89 0.47 -13.79
C GLU A 33 -4.99 1.60 -13.28
N GLN A 34 -3.66 1.39 -13.30
CA GLN A 34 -2.71 2.41 -12.89
C GLN A 34 -2.74 3.62 -13.84
N TYR A 35 -2.91 3.37 -15.14
CA TYR A 35 -3.07 4.44 -16.12
C TYR A 35 -4.30 5.31 -15.82
N ARG A 36 -5.44 4.70 -15.50
CA ARG A 36 -6.65 5.44 -15.13
C ARG A 36 -6.45 6.30 -13.90
N LEU A 37 -5.77 5.77 -12.88
CA LEU A 37 -5.43 6.55 -11.68
C LEU A 37 -4.52 7.72 -12.05
N TRP A 38 -3.56 7.50 -12.92
CA TRP A 38 -2.62 8.53 -13.35
C TRP A 38 -3.32 9.68 -14.09
N VAL A 39 -4.20 9.39 -15.04
CA VAL A 39 -4.92 10.46 -15.77
C VAL A 39 -5.89 11.22 -14.87
N ASN A 40 -6.38 10.62 -13.81
CA ASN A 40 -7.29 11.23 -12.83
C ASN A 40 -6.58 11.67 -11.54
N ARG A 41 -5.26 11.76 -11.54
CA ARG A 41 -4.47 12.00 -10.33
C ARG A 41 -4.79 13.32 -9.62
N ALA A 42 -5.27 14.32 -10.35
CA ALA A 42 -5.63 15.61 -9.77
C ALA A 42 -6.78 15.51 -8.75
N SER A 43 -7.64 14.51 -8.88
CA SER A 43 -8.76 14.28 -7.95
C SER A 43 -8.44 13.27 -6.86
N ASN A 44 -7.23 12.71 -6.84
CA ASN A 44 -6.83 11.73 -5.83
C ASN A 44 -6.11 12.46 -4.67
N PRO A 45 -6.52 12.24 -3.40
CA PRO A 45 -5.87 12.86 -2.25
C PRO A 45 -4.47 12.30 -1.96
N TYR A 46 -4.10 11.17 -2.57
CA TYR A 46 -2.81 10.53 -2.39
C TYR A 46 -1.95 10.62 -3.66
N PRO A 47 -0.60 10.57 -3.53
CA PRO A 47 0.28 10.52 -4.69
C PRO A 47 -0.04 9.33 -5.59
N VAL A 48 0.06 9.52 -6.90
CA VAL A 48 -0.15 8.46 -7.89
C VAL A 48 1.10 8.36 -8.75
N ALA A 49 1.68 7.16 -8.83
CA ALA A 49 2.79 6.88 -9.72
C ALA A 49 2.31 6.73 -11.16
N PRO A 50 3.12 7.11 -12.17
CA PRO A 50 2.77 6.83 -13.55
C PRO A 50 2.69 5.31 -13.81
N PRO A 51 1.91 4.88 -14.83
CA PRO A 51 1.82 3.46 -15.17
C PRO A 51 3.20 2.89 -15.51
N GLY A 52 3.47 1.69 -15.04
CA GLY A 52 4.77 1.03 -15.12
C GLY A 52 5.68 1.28 -13.91
N ALA A 53 5.40 2.30 -13.10
CA ALA A 53 6.24 2.69 -11.96
C ALA A 53 5.65 2.38 -10.60
N SER A 54 4.39 1.91 -10.53
CA SER A 54 3.75 1.59 -9.26
C SER A 54 4.11 0.18 -8.79
N TYR A 55 4.49 0.04 -7.54
CA TYR A 55 4.75 -1.27 -6.92
C TYR A 55 3.49 -2.16 -6.89
N HIS A 56 2.30 -1.56 -6.89
CA HIS A 56 1.05 -2.31 -7.02
C HIS A 56 0.99 -3.16 -8.29
N GLU A 57 1.60 -2.70 -9.38
CA GLU A 57 1.59 -3.43 -10.65
C GLU A 57 2.44 -4.70 -10.61
N TYR A 58 3.31 -4.82 -9.62
CA TYR A 58 4.22 -5.96 -9.45
C TYR A 58 3.84 -6.85 -8.27
N GLY A 59 2.68 -6.61 -7.66
CA GLY A 59 2.26 -7.35 -6.48
C GLY A 59 3.15 -7.08 -5.27
N ARG A 60 3.73 -5.89 -5.17
CA ARG A 60 4.71 -5.50 -4.14
C ARG A 60 4.24 -4.31 -3.30
N ALA A 61 2.97 -3.98 -3.37
CA ALA A 61 2.38 -2.92 -2.56
C ALA A 61 0.95 -3.25 -2.19
N PHE A 62 0.52 -2.71 -1.06
CA PHE A 62 -0.87 -2.79 -0.60
C PHE A 62 -1.23 -1.52 0.14
N ASP A 63 -2.50 -1.14 0.04
CA ASP A 63 -3.04 0.02 0.72
C ASP A 63 -3.94 -0.43 1.87
N ILE A 64 -3.79 0.22 3.02
CA ILE A 64 -4.62 -0.02 4.20
C ILE A 64 -5.23 1.31 4.63
N VAL A 65 -6.54 1.32 4.89
CA VAL A 65 -7.20 2.47 5.50
C VAL A 65 -7.49 2.18 6.96
N GLY A 66 -7.44 3.23 7.77
CA GLY A 66 -7.66 3.16 9.20
C GLY A 66 -7.38 4.50 9.84
N ARG A 67 -7.40 4.54 11.17
CA ARG A 67 -7.11 5.78 11.91
C ARG A 67 -5.66 6.18 11.70
N PRO A 68 -5.36 7.49 11.59
CA PRO A 68 -3.99 7.96 11.30
C PRO A 68 -2.93 7.44 12.28
N GLU A 69 -3.24 7.41 13.59
CA GLU A 69 -2.30 6.91 14.59
C GLU A 69 -2.04 5.41 14.47
N VAL A 70 -3.02 4.65 14.01
CA VAL A 70 -2.88 3.21 13.75
C VAL A 70 -2.02 2.99 12.52
N LEU A 71 -2.26 3.73 11.45
CA LEU A 71 -1.44 3.64 10.23
C LEU A 71 0.00 4.02 10.51
N ALA A 72 0.25 5.04 11.33
CA ALA A 72 1.61 5.42 11.69
C ALA A 72 2.33 4.31 12.49
N ALA A 73 1.62 3.67 13.41
CA ALA A 73 2.16 2.55 14.18
C ALA A 73 2.47 1.34 13.27
N LEU A 74 1.56 1.02 12.35
CA LEU A 74 1.79 -0.04 11.37
C LEU A 74 2.94 0.31 10.41
N GLY A 75 3.05 1.58 10.02
CA GLY A 75 4.14 2.06 9.18
C GLY A 75 5.50 1.86 9.84
N ALA A 76 5.61 2.21 11.13
CA ALA A 76 6.83 2.00 11.90
C ALA A 76 7.18 0.51 12.02
N LEU A 77 6.19 -0.34 12.26
CA LEU A 77 6.39 -1.79 12.32
C LEU A 77 6.84 -2.34 10.97
N TRP A 78 6.19 -1.90 9.89
CA TRP A 78 6.52 -2.34 8.54
C TRP A 78 7.97 -2.00 8.18
N GLU A 79 8.41 -0.79 8.53
CA GLU A 79 9.79 -0.37 8.30
C GLU A 79 10.80 -1.20 9.12
N ARG A 80 10.46 -1.53 10.36
CA ARG A 80 11.30 -2.43 11.18
C ARG A 80 11.39 -3.84 10.59
N MET A 81 10.35 -4.27 9.86
CA MET A 81 10.35 -5.55 9.17
C MET A 81 11.12 -5.52 7.84
N GLY A 82 11.57 -4.36 7.41
CA GLY A 82 12.34 -4.19 6.18
C GLY A 82 11.55 -3.64 4.99
N GLY A 83 10.28 -3.31 5.18
CA GLY A 83 9.45 -2.69 4.16
C GLY A 83 9.59 -1.17 4.12
N ARG A 84 8.80 -0.55 3.24
CA ARG A 84 8.71 0.90 3.14
C ARG A 84 7.26 1.35 3.32
N TRP A 85 7.08 2.36 4.16
CA TRP A 85 5.79 2.99 4.39
C TRP A 85 5.72 4.34 3.69
N GLY A 86 4.62 4.60 2.98
CA GLY A 86 4.44 5.84 2.21
C GLY A 86 4.15 7.08 3.04
N GLY A 87 3.97 6.96 4.36
CA GLY A 87 3.66 8.10 5.22
C GLY A 87 4.70 9.20 5.22
N ARG A 88 5.94 8.88 4.88
CA ARG A 88 7.04 9.86 4.79
C ARG A 88 6.92 10.80 3.58
N ILE A 89 6.12 10.41 2.59
CA ILE A 89 5.87 11.21 1.38
C ILE A 89 4.39 11.57 1.21
N GLY A 90 3.62 11.56 2.31
CA GLY A 90 2.21 11.94 2.27
C GLY A 90 1.26 10.86 1.81
N ASP A 91 1.71 9.62 1.72
CA ASP A 91 0.89 8.47 1.30
C ASP A 91 0.74 7.47 2.45
N THR A 92 0.01 7.89 3.48
CA THR A 92 -0.07 7.19 4.77
C THR A 92 -0.73 5.82 4.69
N ILE A 93 -1.49 5.54 3.63
CA ILE A 93 -2.17 4.25 3.44
C ILE A 93 -1.30 3.24 2.70
N HIS A 94 -0.16 3.65 2.12
CA HIS A 94 0.65 2.86 1.19
C HIS A 94 1.80 2.13 1.90
N PHE A 95 1.88 0.83 1.66
CA PHE A 95 2.92 -0.06 2.18
C PHE A 95 3.50 -0.85 1.02
N GLU A 96 4.82 -0.96 0.95
CA GLU A 96 5.49 -1.66 -0.15
C GLU A 96 6.76 -2.36 0.32
N ALA A 97 7.22 -3.27 -0.52
CA ALA A 97 8.50 -3.95 -0.28
C ALA A 97 9.22 -4.40 -1.56
#